data_421e682be87425d5ec6f8abed22960bf
#
_entry.id   421e682be87425d5ec6f8abed22960bf
#
_cell.length_a   1.000
_cell.length_b   1.000
_cell.length_c   1.000
_cell.angle_alpha   90.00
_cell.angle_beta   90.00
_cell.angle_gamma   90.00
#
_symmetry.space_group_name_H-M   'P 1'
#
loop_
_entity.id
_entity.type
_entity.pdbx_description
1 polymer ?
#
loop_
_entity_poly.entity_id
_entity_poly.type
_entity_poly.pdbx_seq_one_letter_code
_entity_poly.pdbx_strand_id
1 'polypeptide(L)'
;MRKTILIFSCCAFFALAAMAQRTEALLEKNWKFTKGDVPEATQTNFDDSKWETVTIPHDWAIFGPFDRNNDLQEVAVTQDLEKQASVKTGRTGGLPYVGVGWYRTAFDASADKQVTLVFDGAMSEARVYVCLLYT
;
A
#
# COMPACT_ATOMS: atom_id res chain seq x y z
N MET A 1 -80.51 2.26 -10.66
CA MET A 1 -79.27 1.77 -11.23
C MET A 1 -78.12 2.64 -10.68
N ARG A 2 -77.39 2.17 -9.66
CA ARG A 2 -76.23 2.86 -9.08
C ARG A 2 -74.96 2.33 -9.73
N LYS A 3 -74.22 3.16 -10.45
CA LYS A 3 -72.92 2.83 -11.04
C LYS A 3 -71.84 3.05 -9.99
N THR A 4 -71.23 1.98 -9.53
CA THR A 4 -70.08 2.02 -8.62
C THR A 4 -68.81 2.21 -9.46
N ILE A 5 -68.13 3.34 -9.30
CA ILE A 5 -66.83 3.62 -9.95
C ILE A 5 -65.76 3.08 -9.02
N LEU A 6 -65.05 2.03 -9.45
CA LEU A 6 -63.85 1.54 -8.76
C LEU A 6 -62.64 2.39 -9.20
N ILE A 7 -62.12 3.17 -8.25
CA ILE A 7 -60.89 3.90 -8.45
C ILE A 7 -59.72 2.95 -8.11
N PHE A 8 -58.99 2.50 -9.14
CA PHE A 8 -57.75 1.78 -8.96
C PHE A 8 -56.65 2.78 -8.63
N SER A 9 -56.25 2.87 -7.35
CA SER A 9 -55.08 3.62 -6.93
C SER A 9 -53.84 2.82 -7.22
N CYS A 10 -53.17 3.17 -8.31
CA CYS A 10 -51.85 2.59 -8.68
C CYS A 10 -50.78 3.28 -7.84
N CYS A 11 -50.42 2.69 -6.70
CA CYS A 11 -49.23 3.10 -5.93
C CYS A 11 -47.97 2.68 -6.70
N ALA A 12 -47.44 3.61 -7.49
CA ALA A 12 -46.11 3.45 -8.07
C ALA A 12 -45.06 3.58 -6.94
N PHE A 13 -44.57 2.47 -6.45
CA PHE A 13 -43.36 2.41 -5.62
C PHE A 13 -42.15 2.77 -6.49
N PHE A 14 -41.73 4.03 -6.45
CA PHE A 14 -40.41 4.44 -6.90
C PHE A 14 -39.40 3.89 -5.88
N ALA A 15 -38.84 2.74 -6.17
CA ALA A 15 -37.61 2.30 -5.51
C ALA A 15 -36.48 3.22 -5.96
N LEU A 16 -36.13 4.22 -5.13
CA LEU A 16 -34.88 4.95 -5.28
C LEU A 16 -33.76 3.92 -5.03
N ALA A 17 -33.19 3.40 -6.10
CA ALA A 17 -31.92 2.69 -6.02
C ALA A 17 -30.87 3.72 -5.60
N ALA A 18 -30.52 3.71 -4.32
CA ALA A 18 -29.36 4.45 -3.84
C ALA A 18 -28.12 3.84 -4.50
N MET A 19 -27.66 4.45 -5.58
CA MET A 19 -26.40 4.10 -6.20
C MET A 19 -25.30 4.54 -5.23
N ALA A 20 -24.71 3.59 -4.54
CA ALA A 20 -23.52 3.85 -3.74
C ALA A 20 -22.41 4.30 -4.70
N GLN A 21 -22.09 5.58 -4.69
CA GLN A 21 -21.05 6.14 -5.53
C GLN A 21 -19.69 5.84 -4.91
N ARG A 22 -18.91 4.98 -5.57
CA ARG A 22 -17.52 4.77 -5.24
C ARG A 22 -16.70 5.93 -5.81
N THR A 23 -15.89 6.56 -4.96
CA THR A 23 -14.93 7.58 -5.34
C THR A 23 -13.53 7.00 -5.17
N GLU A 24 -12.68 7.16 -6.16
CA GLU A 24 -11.29 6.75 -6.11
C GLU A 24 -10.40 8.00 -6.10
N ALA A 25 -9.38 7.98 -5.26
CA ALA A 25 -8.38 9.03 -5.18
C ALA A 25 -6.99 8.40 -5.18
N LEU A 26 -6.10 8.94 -6.01
CA LEU A 26 -4.71 8.49 -6.08
C LEU A 26 -3.88 9.24 -5.03
N LEU A 27 -3.16 8.48 -4.21
CA LEU A 27 -2.24 9.01 -3.21
C LEU A 27 -0.80 8.91 -3.72
N GLU A 28 -0.46 9.67 -4.74
CA GLU A 28 0.86 9.59 -5.39
C GLU A 28 1.86 10.60 -4.84
N LYS A 29 1.40 11.75 -4.36
CA LYS A 29 2.25 12.91 -4.04
C LYS A 29 2.37 13.13 -2.53
N ASN A 30 3.41 13.88 -2.17
CA ASN A 30 3.63 14.36 -0.79
C ASN A 30 3.85 13.24 0.23
N TRP A 31 4.37 12.11 -0.21
CA TRP A 31 4.83 11.09 0.71
C TRP A 31 6.14 11.54 1.36
N LYS A 32 6.27 11.26 2.64
CA LYS A 32 7.52 11.40 3.38
C LYS A 32 8.23 10.07 3.39
N PHE A 33 9.52 10.09 3.13
CA PHE A 33 10.35 8.90 3.03
C PHE A 33 11.64 9.03 3.82
N THR A 34 12.06 7.94 4.44
CA THR A 34 13.41 7.81 5.03
C THR A 34 13.90 6.38 4.94
N LYS A 35 15.23 6.20 4.83
CA LYS A 35 15.90 4.90 4.94
C LYS A 35 16.19 4.59 6.41
N GLY A 36 16.17 3.32 6.77
CA GLY A 36 16.43 2.84 8.11
C GLY A 36 15.16 2.48 8.86
N ASP A 37 15.33 1.82 10.00
CA ASP A 37 14.21 1.43 10.84
C ASP A 37 13.87 2.55 11.84
N VAL A 38 12.66 3.04 11.80
CA VAL A 38 12.13 4.12 12.64
C VAL A 38 10.79 3.69 13.23
N PRO A 39 10.76 2.78 14.22
CA PRO A 39 9.51 2.25 14.77
C PRO A 39 8.59 3.32 15.37
N GLU A 40 9.15 4.43 15.86
CA GLU A 40 8.41 5.56 16.40
C GLU A 40 7.54 6.26 15.36
N ALA A 41 7.83 6.05 14.07
CA ALA A 41 7.04 6.58 12.97
C ALA A 41 5.62 6.00 12.88
N THR A 42 5.30 4.99 13.67
CA THR A 42 3.93 4.50 13.86
C THR A 42 3.05 5.46 14.65
N GLN A 43 3.66 6.42 15.36
CA GLN A 43 2.91 7.38 16.17
C GLN A 43 2.32 8.49 15.29
N THR A 44 1.10 8.92 15.61
CA THR A 44 0.39 9.96 14.86
C THR A 44 1.06 11.32 14.94
N ASN A 45 1.68 11.63 16.08
CA ASN A 45 2.38 12.89 16.35
C ASN A 45 3.88 12.86 16.02
N PHE A 46 4.34 11.84 15.30
CA PHE A 46 5.74 11.76 14.89
C PHE A 46 6.11 12.90 13.95
N ASP A 47 7.24 13.55 14.21
CA ASP A 47 7.77 14.63 13.38
C ASP A 47 8.57 14.04 12.19
N ASP A 48 7.98 14.05 11.03
CA ASP A 48 8.61 13.64 9.77
C ASP A 48 9.07 14.80 8.89
N SER A 49 9.16 16.00 9.45
CA SER A 49 9.54 17.23 8.73
C SER A 49 10.91 17.15 8.05
N LYS A 50 11.82 16.36 8.61
CA LYS A 50 13.17 16.14 8.08
C LYS A 50 13.24 15.03 7.02
N TRP A 51 12.14 14.30 6.78
CA TRP A 51 12.11 13.24 5.80
C TRP A 51 12.01 13.82 4.38
N GLU A 52 12.57 13.08 3.45
CA GLU A 52 12.47 13.42 2.04
C GLU A 52 11.01 13.43 1.58
N THR A 53 10.65 14.39 0.73
CA THR A 53 9.33 14.39 0.09
C THR A 53 9.43 13.74 -1.27
N VAL A 54 8.69 12.68 -1.46
CA VAL A 54 8.73 11.85 -2.66
C VAL A 54 7.37 11.72 -3.31
N THR A 55 7.38 11.30 -4.57
CA THR A 55 6.19 10.89 -5.32
C THR A 55 6.29 9.38 -5.57
N ILE A 56 5.22 8.65 -5.37
CA ILE A 56 5.18 7.22 -5.67
C ILE A 56 4.64 6.98 -7.10
N PRO A 57 5.09 5.92 -7.79
CA PRO A 57 6.06 4.91 -7.35
C PRO A 57 7.46 5.47 -7.11
N HIS A 58 8.14 5.00 -6.07
CA HIS A 58 9.46 5.46 -5.67
C HIS A 58 10.36 4.25 -5.40
N ASP A 59 11.44 4.15 -6.16
CA ASP A 59 12.47 3.13 -5.97
C ASP A 59 13.69 3.74 -5.27
N TRP A 60 13.70 3.64 -3.97
CA TRP A 60 14.74 4.23 -3.14
C TRP A 60 16.06 3.44 -3.12
N ALA A 61 16.04 2.19 -3.55
CA ALA A 61 17.21 1.33 -3.52
C ALA A 61 18.21 1.66 -4.65
N ILE A 62 17.73 2.15 -5.79
CA ILE A 62 18.56 2.41 -6.97
C ILE A 62 19.60 3.52 -6.78
N PHE A 63 19.43 4.39 -5.80
CA PHE A 63 20.36 5.49 -5.51
C PHE A 63 21.47 5.12 -4.53
N GLY A 64 21.54 3.85 -4.12
CA GLY A 64 22.55 3.40 -3.18
C GLY A 64 22.25 3.73 -1.71
N PRO A 65 23.23 3.60 -0.84
CA PRO A 65 24.63 3.25 -1.15
C PRO A 65 24.75 1.86 -1.77
N PHE A 66 25.68 1.72 -2.72
CA PHE A 66 25.98 0.45 -3.34
C PHE A 66 27.04 -0.30 -2.56
N ASP A 67 26.78 -1.55 -2.19
CA ASP A 67 27.71 -2.38 -1.47
C ASP A 67 27.82 -3.76 -2.15
N ARG A 68 29.07 -4.23 -2.34
CA ARG A 68 29.33 -5.56 -2.90
C ARG A 68 28.76 -6.68 -2.03
N ASN A 69 28.59 -6.45 -0.75
CA ASN A 69 27.98 -7.43 0.16
C ASN A 69 26.49 -7.63 -0.07
N ASN A 70 25.80 -6.64 -0.65
CA ASN A 70 24.39 -6.77 -1.04
C ASN A 70 24.18 -7.69 -2.25
N ASP A 71 25.25 -7.93 -3.01
CA ASP A 71 25.23 -8.77 -4.21
C ASP A 71 25.41 -10.27 -3.93
N LEU A 72 25.62 -10.65 -2.68
CA LEU A 72 25.85 -12.04 -2.32
C LEU A 72 24.51 -12.81 -2.23
N GLN A 73 24.48 -13.95 -2.89
CA GLN A 73 23.40 -14.91 -2.80
C GLN A 73 23.93 -16.27 -2.38
N GLU A 74 23.34 -16.85 -1.35
CA GLU A 74 23.62 -18.21 -0.90
C GLU A 74 22.36 -19.06 -1.05
N VAL A 75 22.44 -20.11 -1.86
CA VAL A 75 21.32 -21.02 -2.07
C VAL A 75 21.80 -22.46 -1.97
N ALA A 76 21.01 -23.32 -1.34
CA ALA A 76 21.24 -24.75 -1.32
C ALA A 76 20.55 -25.38 -2.54
N VAL A 77 21.34 -25.80 -3.52
CA VAL A 77 20.83 -26.43 -4.76
C VAL A 77 21.61 -27.68 -5.08
N THR A 78 20.95 -28.61 -5.76
CA THR A 78 21.60 -29.79 -6.36
C THR A 78 21.88 -29.46 -7.81
N GLN A 79 23.15 -29.51 -8.19
CA GLN A 79 23.56 -29.38 -9.59
C GLN A 79 23.72 -30.77 -10.23
N ASP A 80 23.86 -30.79 -11.55
CA ASP A 80 24.11 -32.02 -12.30
C ASP A 80 25.28 -32.80 -11.72
N LEU A 81 25.10 -34.12 -11.56
CA LEU A 81 26.05 -35.05 -10.96
C LEU A 81 26.18 -34.97 -9.44
N GLU A 82 25.51 -34.11 -8.76
CA GLU A 82 25.48 -34.09 -7.30
C GLU A 82 24.35 -34.99 -6.77
N LYS A 83 24.63 -35.69 -5.68
CA LYS A 83 23.63 -36.56 -4.99
C LYS A 83 22.83 -35.81 -3.93
N GLN A 84 23.33 -34.69 -3.46
CA GLN A 84 22.73 -33.88 -2.39
C GLN A 84 22.91 -32.39 -2.70
N ALA A 85 21.99 -31.61 -2.22
CA ALA A 85 22.09 -30.15 -2.30
C ALA A 85 23.32 -29.67 -1.52
N SER A 86 24.07 -28.77 -2.12
CA SER A 86 25.16 -28.06 -1.48
C SER A 86 24.96 -26.55 -1.60
N VAL A 87 25.48 -25.79 -0.63
CA VAL A 87 25.41 -24.34 -0.65
C VAL A 87 26.27 -23.81 -1.80
N LYS A 88 25.66 -23.04 -2.66
CA LYS A 88 26.36 -22.31 -3.74
C LYS A 88 26.29 -20.82 -3.41
N THR A 89 27.40 -20.17 -3.60
CA THR A 89 27.54 -18.73 -3.45
C THR A 89 27.67 -18.11 -4.82
N GLY A 90 26.91 -17.09 -5.09
CA GLY A 90 26.94 -16.39 -6.36
C GLY A 90 26.79 -14.89 -6.17
N ARG A 91 26.86 -14.16 -7.28
CA ARG A 91 26.55 -12.75 -7.33
C ARG A 91 25.30 -12.55 -8.17
N THR A 92 24.42 -11.68 -7.67
CA THR A 92 23.14 -11.38 -8.32
C THR A 92 23.25 -10.23 -9.31
N GLY A 93 24.32 -9.42 -9.23
CA GLY A 93 24.43 -8.14 -9.93
C GLY A 93 23.65 -7.00 -9.23
N GLY A 94 22.98 -7.31 -8.12
CA GLY A 94 22.20 -6.36 -7.35
C GLY A 94 23.01 -5.71 -6.24
N LEU A 95 23.60 -4.56 -6.50
CA LEU A 95 24.38 -3.80 -5.53
C LEU A 95 23.57 -2.79 -4.70
N PRO A 96 22.27 -2.50 -5.03
CA PRO A 96 21.52 -1.49 -4.31
C PRO A 96 21.36 -1.81 -2.83
N TYR A 97 21.04 -0.77 -2.07
CA TYR A 97 20.81 -0.89 -0.64
C TYR A 97 19.71 -1.90 -0.31
N VAL A 98 19.97 -2.75 0.69
CA VAL A 98 18.99 -3.66 1.29
C VAL A 98 18.75 -3.24 2.72
N GLY A 99 17.49 -3.08 3.09
CA GLY A 99 17.12 -2.67 4.43
C GLY A 99 15.68 -2.15 4.52
N VAL A 100 15.37 -1.51 5.63
CA VAL A 100 14.05 -0.95 5.88
C VAL A 100 13.95 0.44 5.28
N GLY A 101 12.79 0.74 4.67
CA GLY A 101 12.40 2.08 4.25
C GLY A 101 11.01 2.40 4.81
N TRP A 102 10.85 3.62 5.31
CA TRP A 102 9.59 4.10 5.84
C TRP A 102 8.97 5.12 4.90
N TYR A 103 7.67 4.96 4.67
CA TYR A 103 6.85 5.90 3.95
C TYR A 103 5.71 6.38 4.84
N ARG A 104 5.46 7.68 4.85
CA ARG A 104 4.32 8.27 5.55
C ARG A 104 3.58 9.23 4.64
N THR A 105 2.28 9.23 4.74
CA THR A 105 1.42 10.23 4.12
C THR A 105 0.18 10.45 4.98
N ALA A 106 -0.50 11.55 4.76
CA ALA A 106 -1.78 11.85 5.37
C ALA A 106 -2.81 12.08 4.26
N PHE A 107 -4.03 11.65 4.51
CA PHE A 107 -5.17 11.90 3.65
C PHE A 107 -6.42 12.10 4.50
N ASP A 108 -7.34 12.88 3.98
CA ASP A 108 -8.63 13.11 4.64
C ASP A 108 -9.61 11.99 4.31
N ALA A 109 -10.25 11.48 5.35
CA ALA A 109 -11.27 10.46 5.22
C ALA A 109 -12.53 10.88 5.99
N SER A 110 -13.67 10.71 5.35
CA SER A 110 -14.96 11.00 5.98
C SER A 110 -15.33 9.87 6.94
N ALA A 111 -15.71 10.20 8.17
CA ALA A 111 -16.03 9.20 9.20
C ALA A 111 -17.29 8.37 8.89
N ASP A 112 -18.14 8.86 7.99
CA ASP A 112 -19.37 8.21 7.54
C ASP A 112 -19.18 7.30 6.33
N LYS A 113 -17.95 7.20 5.80
CA LYS A 113 -17.64 6.43 4.61
C LYS A 113 -16.69 5.28 4.91
N GLN A 114 -16.92 4.18 4.24
CA GLN A 114 -15.94 3.09 4.20
C GLN A 114 -14.79 3.47 3.28
N VAL A 115 -13.57 3.44 3.80
CA VAL A 115 -12.35 3.69 3.05
C VAL A 115 -11.60 2.37 2.84
N THR A 116 -11.14 2.14 1.62
CA THR A 116 -10.31 1.01 1.27
C THR A 116 -9.00 1.54 0.68
N LEU A 117 -7.88 1.13 1.25
CA LEU A 117 -6.56 1.41 0.70
C LEU A 117 -6.16 0.26 -0.22
N VAL A 118 -5.78 0.59 -1.44
CA VAL A 118 -5.33 -0.37 -2.44
C VAL A 118 -3.88 -0.07 -2.79
N PHE A 119 -3.04 -1.09 -2.73
CA PHE A 119 -1.64 -1.02 -3.12
C PHE A 119 -1.44 -1.92 -4.34
N ASP A 120 -1.11 -1.35 -5.48
CA ASP A 120 -0.86 -2.11 -6.71
C ASP A 120 0.47 -2.87 -6.65
N GLY A 121 1.39 -2.39 -5.83
CA GLY A 121 2.65 -3.05 -5.57
C GLY A 121 3.37 -2.45 -4.37
N ALA A 122 3.96 -3.32 -3.58
CA ALA A 122 4.91 -2.97 -2.53
C ALA A 122 5.99 -4.05 -2.49
N MET A 123 7.25 -3.64 -2.25
CA MET A 123 8.34 -4.60 -2.10
C MET A 123 8.08 -5.53 -0.91
N SER A 124 8.82 -6.65 -0.88
CA SER A 124 8.65 -7.74 0.08
C SER A 124 8.59 -7.26 1.54
N GLU A 125 7.77 -7.94 2.33
CA GLU A 125 7.58 -7.70 3.77
C GLU A 125 6.96 -6.32 4.10
N ALA A 126 6.11 -5.79 3.23
CA ALA A 126 5.43 -4.54 3.48
C ALA A 126 4.53 -4.63 4.73
N ARG A 127 4.66 -3.64 5.62
CA ARG A 127 3.80 -3.47 6.80
C ARG A 127 3.08 -2.14 6.70
N VAL A 128 1.76 -2.16 6.85
CA VAL A 128 0.93 -0.97 6.74
C VAL A 128 0.35 -0.63 8.10
N TYR A 129 0.53 0.62 8.51
CA TYR A 129 -0.04 1.18 9.73
C TYR A 129 -1.03 2.27 9.36
N VAL A 130 -2.23 2.20 9.91
CA VAL A 130 -3.27 3.20 9.71
C VAL A 130 -3.63 3.81 11.06
N CYS A 131 -3.29 5.08 11.23
CA CYS A 131 -3.57 5.84 12.44
C CYS A 131 -4.63 6.89 12.13
N LEU A 132 -5.83 6.72 12.67
CA LEU A 132 -6.94 7.64 12.46
C LEU A 132 -6.92 8.72 13.53
N LEU A 133 -6.87 9.98 13.10
CA LEU A 133 -7.12 11.13 13.95
C LEU A 133 -8.59 11.51 13.79
N TYR A 134 -9.36 11.47 14.87
CA TYR A 134 -10.73 11.98 14.90
C TYR A 134 -10.69 13.42 15.39
N THR A 135 -11.16 14.35 14.58
CA THR A 135 -11.34 15.77 14.93
C THR A 135 -12.79 16.04 15.26
#